data_72cf0921c7cd54bbf397946d26b1c396
#
_entry.id   72cf0921c7cd54bbf397946d26b1c396
#
_cell.length_a   1.000
_cell.length_b   1.000
_cell.length_c   1.000
_cell.angle_alpha   90.00
_cell.angle_beta   90.00
_cell.angle_gamma   90.00
#
_symmetry.space_group_name_H-M   'P 1'
#
loop_
_entity.id
_entity.type
_entity.pdbx_description
1 polymer ?
#
loop_
_entity_poly.entity_id
_entity_poly.type
_entity_poly.pdbx_seq_one_letter_code
_entity_poly.pdbx_strand_id
1 'polypeptide(L)'
;MADLFPAGFEPVFINIGDLELYNQDLDDEGTPTEAWTTFREEVKQVDGVMFVTPEYNRSVPAVLKNALDVGSRPYGESVWDKKPGLVVSVSPGAISGFGANHHLRQSLVFLNVPTLQQPEAYIGGITNLIGEYGKIIDGTVGFLQSIVDAYVDFFNRLTA
;
A
#
# COMPACT_ATOMS: atom_id res chain seq x y z
N MET A 1 3.05 12.07 -3.08
CA MET A 1 4.19 11.26 -2.60
C MET A 1 4.95 10.59 -3.75
N ALA A 2 4.30 10.09 -4.78
CA ALA A 2 5.02 9.50 -5.93
C ALA A 2 6.10 10.43 -6.50
N ASP A 3 5.80 11.70 -6.70
CA ASP A 3 6.73 12.70 -7.24
C ASP A 3 7.90 13.06 -6.31
N LEU A 4 7.95 12.51 -5.10
CA LEU A 4 9.00 12.75 -4.11
C LEU A 4 10.10 11.68 -4.10
N PHE A 5 9.91 10.60 -4.86
CA PHE A 5 10.94 9.57 -4.98
C PHE A 5 12.16 10.06 -5.77
N PRO A 6 13.36 9.67 -5.38
CA PRO A 6 14.58 10.05 -6.09
C PRO A 6 14.73 9.32 -7.43
N ALA A 7 15.65 9.81 -8.26
CA ALA A 7 16.02 9.13 -9.51
C ALA A 7 16.43 7.67 -9.23
N GLY A 8 15.98 6.75 -10.08
CA GLY A 8 16.16 5.31 -9.89
C GLY A 8 14.97 4.60 -9.27
N PHE A 9 13.97 5.34 -8.76
CA PHE A 9 12.69 4.80 -8.34
C PHE A 9 11.60 5.25 -9.32
N GLU A 10 10.81 4.30 -9.78
CA GLU A 10 9.69 4.54 -10.70
C GLU A 10 8.38 4.10 -10.04
N PRO A 11 7.62 5.01 -9.41
CA PRO A 11 6.33 4.66 -8.80
C PRO A 11 5.30 4.28 -9.86
N VAL A 12 4.73 3.09 -9.73
CA VAL A 12 3.66 2.56 -10.59
C VAL A 12 2.37 2.48 -9.77
N PHE A 13 1.26 2.95 -10.34
CA PHE A 13 -0.06 2.86 -9.72
C PHE A 13 -0.78 1.61 -10.19
N ILE A 14 -1.05 0.70 -9.25
CA ILE A 14 -1.78 -0.53 -9.53
C ILE A 14 -3.24 -0.34 -9.10
N ASN A 15 -4.18 -0.54 -10.03
CA ASN A 15 -5.62 -0.43 -9.76
C ASN A 15 -6.11 -1.67 -9.01
N ILE A 16 -6.81 -1.46 -7.90
CA ILE A 16 -7.42 -2.52 -7.09
C ILE A 16 -8.95 -2.44 -7.08
N GLY A 17 -9.53 -1.42 -7.73
CA GLY A 17 -10.96 -1.12 -7.66
C GLY A 17 -11.85 -2.12 -8.44
N ASP A 18 -11.29 -2.76 -9.43
CA ASP A 18 -12.03 -3.62 -10.36
C ASP A 18 -11.84 -5.12 -10.06
N LEU A 19 -11.14 -5.45 -8.96
CA LEU A 19 -10.94 -6.84 -8.55
C LEU A 19 -12.23 -7.42 -7.99
N GLU A 20 -12.75 -8.50 -8.61
CA GLU A 20 -13.83 -9.28 -8.03
C GLU A 20 -13.41 -9.82 -6.66
N LEU A 21 -14.41 -10.00 -5.78
CA LEU A 21 -14.15 -10.57 -4.46
C LEU A 21 -13.51 -11.94 -4.60
N TYR A 22 -12.44 -12.15 -3.85
CA TYR A 22 -11.69 -13.39 -3.87
C TYR A 22 -12.59 -14.59 -3.54
N ASN A 23 -12.53 -15.60 -4.41
CA ASN A 23 -13.16 -16.89 -4.23
C ASN A 23 -12.13 -18.00 -4.49
N GLN A 24 -11.81 -18.76 -3.47
CA GLN A 24 -10.80 -19.80 -3.54
C GLN A 24 -11.11 -20.88 -4.59
N ASP A 25 -12.39 -21.19 -4.82
CA ASP A 25 -12.79 -22.23 -5.76
C ASP A 25 -12.25 -21.95 -7.18
N LEU A 26 -12.23 -20.67 -7.60
CA LEU A 26 -11.70 -20.27 -8.90
C LEU A 26 -10.20 -20.55 -9.06
N ASP A 27 -9.42 -20.35 -8.00
CA ASP A 27 -7.99 -20.70 -8.02
C ASP A 27 -7.81 -22.23 -7.98
N ASP A 28 -8.57 -22.94 -7.14
CA ASP A 28 -8.48 -24.40 -7.00
C ASP A 28 -8.92 -25.14 -8.28
N GLU A 29 -9.87 -24.56 -9.04
CA GLU A 29 -10.31 -25.07 -10.34
C GLU A 29 -9.41 -24.63 -11.51
N GLY A 30 -8.42 -23.78 -11.26
CA GLY A 30 -7.53 -23.23 -12.29
C GLY A 30 -8.20 -22.23 -13.23
N THR A 31 -9.24 -21.55 -12.75
CA THR A 31 -10.03 -20.56 -13.49
C THR A 31 -10.06 -19.18 -12.83
N PRO A 32 -8.89 -18.63 -12.37
CA PRO A 32 -8.85 -17.28 -11.81
C PRO A 32 -9.36 -16.26 -12.83
N THR A 33 -9.93 -15.16 -12.33
CA THR A 33 -10.40 -14.09 -13.24
C THR A 33 -9.21 -13.41 -13.93
N GLU A 34 -9.48 -12.79 -15.08
CA GLU A 34 -8.46 -12.01 -15.82
C GLU A 34 -7.93 -10.86 -14.96
N ALA A 35 -8.81 -10.18 -14.20
CA ALA A 35 -8.41 -9.09 -13.31
C ALA A 35 -7.44 -9.56 -12.22
N TRP A 36 -7.68 -10.75 -11.62
CA TRP A 36 -6.76 -11.31 -10.61
C TRP A 36 -5.41 -11.68 -11.21
N THR A 37 -5.43 -12.29 -12.40
CA THR A 37 -4.20 -12.70 -13.08
C THR A 37 -3.35 -11.48 -13.44
N THR A 38 -3.96 -10.46 -14.05
CA THR A 38 -3.29 -9.21 -14.41
C THR A 38 -2.73 -8.51 -13.16
N PHE A 39 -3.54 -8.37 -12.10
CA PHE A 39 -3.10 -7.77 -10.85
C PHE A 39 -1.91 -8.49 -10.24
N ARG A 40 -1.94 -9.82 -10.18
CA ARG A 40 -0.82 -10.63 -9.66
C ARG A 40 0.45 -10.41 -10.48
N GLU A 41 0.34 -10.37 -11.80
CA GLU A 41 1.50 -10.12 -12.68
C GLU A 41 2.05 -8.70 -12.51
N GLU A 42 1.19 -7.68 -12.39
CA GLU A 42 1.62 -6.30 -12.11
C GLU A 42 2.37 -6.19 -10.78
N VAL A 43 1.84 -6.81 -9.71
CA VAL A 43 2.50 -6.79 -8.40
C VAL A 43 3.80 -7.58 -8.40
N LYS A 44 3.92 -8.66 -9.18
CA LYS A 44 5.19 -9.40 -9.33
C LYS A 44 6.31 -8.54 -9.92
N GLN A 45 5.98 -7.61 -10.83
CA GLN A 45 6.97 -6.76 -11.54
C GLN A 45 7.56 -5.63 -10.67
N VAL A 46 6.96 -5.33 -9.52
CA VAL A 46 7.47 -4.25 -8.65
C VAL A 46 8.34 -4.81 -7.53
N ASP A 47 9.38 -4.07 -7.16
CA ASP A 47 10.36 -4.50 -6.16
C ASP A 47 9.96 -4.14 -4.73
N GLY A 48 9.02 -3.23 -4.55
CA GLY A 48 8.48 -2.82 -3.26
C GLY A 48 7.07 -2.26 -3.40
N VAL A 49 6.38 -2.06 -2.28
CA VAL A 49 4.97 -1.66 -2.27
C VAL A 49 4.69 -0.51 -1.31
N MET A 50 3.89 0.43 -1.73
CA MET A 50 3.38 1.50 -0.89
C MET A 50 1.85 1.43 -0.82
N PHE A 51 1.32 1.16 0.36
CA PHE A 51 -0.10 1.12 0.62
C PHE A 51 -0.56 2.48 1.15
N VAL A 52 -1.39 3.18 0.38
CA VAL A 52 -2.04 4.42 0.82
C VAL A 52 -3.52 4.12 1.06
N THR A 53 -3.97 4.21 2.30
CA THR A 53 -5.31 3.77 2.68
C THR A 53 -6.09 4.82 3.48
N PRO A 54 -7.37 5.04 3.20
CA PRO A 54 -8.28 5.65 4.16
C PRO A 54 -8.65 4.64 5.26
N GLU A 55 -9.41 5.09 6.24
CA GLU A 55 -9.99 4.25 7.28
C GLU A 55 -11.50 4.14 7.10
N TYR A 56 -12.01 2.94 6.94
CA TYR A 56 -13.44 2.65 6.91
C TYR A 56 -13.85 1.84 8.14
N ASN A 57 -14.73 2.40 8.96
CA ASN A 57 -15.23 1.72 10.17
C ASN A 57 -14.11 1.17 11.07
N ARG A 58 -13.06 1.97 11.29
CA ARG A 58 -11.87 1.60 12.10
C ARG A 58 -11.00 0.48 11.50
N SER A 59 -11.13 0.20 10.22
CA SER A 59 -10.35 -0.85 9.54
C SER A 59 -9.96 -0.42 8.13
N VAL A 60 -9.25 -1.31 7.43
CA VAL A 60 -8.95 -1.15 6.01
C VAL A 60 -10.22 -1.22 5.17
N PRO A 61 -10.30 -0.50 4.04
CA PRO A 61 -11.38 -0.69 3.07
C PRO A 61 -11.42 -2.13 2.55
N ALA A 62 -12.64 -2.62 2.27
CA ALA A 62 -12.83 -3.98 1.75
C ALA A 62 -12.02 -4.22 0.47
N VAL A 63 -11.94 -3.24 -0.42
CA VAL A 63 -11.18 -3.33 -1.67
C VAL A 63 -9.69 -3.58 -1.44
N LEU A 64 -9.09 -2.95 -0.43
CA LEU A 64 -7.69 -3.18 -0.10
C LEU A 64 -7.49 -4.57 0.51
N LYS A 65 -8.38 -4.99 1.43
CA LYS A 65 -8.31 -6.34 1.99
C LYS A 65 -8.46 -7.40 0.91
N ASN A 66 -9.37 -7.21 -0.04
CA ASN A 66 -9.55 -8.09 -1.19
C ASN A 66 -8.27 -8.18 -2.05
N ALA A 67 -7.63 -7.07 -2.34
CA ALA A 67 -6.37 -7.06 -3.09
C ALA A 67 -5.27 -7.88 -2.37
N LEU A 68 -5.17 -7.77 -1.03
CA LEU A 68 -4.25 -8.59 -0.25
C LEU A 68 -4.56 -10.08 -0.38
N ASP A 69 -5.84 -10.45 -0.32
CA ASP A 69 -6.29 -11.83 -0.43
C ASP A 69 -6.01 -12.41 -1.82
N VAL A 70 -6.38 -11.69 -2.88
CA VAL A 70 -6.08 -12.07 -4.28
C VAL A 70 -4.60 -12.25 -4.51
N GLY A 71 -3.77 -11.30 -4.08
CA GLY A 71 -2.31 -11.36 -4.30
C GLY A 71 -1.58 -12.39 -3.42
N SER A 72 -2.24 -12.89 -2.36
CA SER A 72 -1.68 -13.93 -1.50
C SER A 72 -1.85 -15.36 -2.04
N ARG A 73 -2.53 -15.52 -3.16
CA ARG A 73 -2.94 -16.80 -3.74
C ARG A 73 -2.45 -16.94 -5.19
N PRO A 74 -2.36 -18.20 -5.70
CA PRO A 74 -2.53 -19.49 -5.02
C PRO A 74 -1.57 -19.68 -3.83
N TYR A 75 -1.88 -20.65 -2.94
CA TYR A 75 -1.05 -20.89 -1.76
C TYR A 75 0.39 -21.24 -2.15
N GLY A 76 1.34 -20.55 -1.56
CA GLY A 76 2.78 -20.67 -1.88
C GLY A 76 3.26 -19.73 -3.00
N GLU A 77 2.37 -19.01 -3.67
CA GLU A 77 2.69 -18.09 -4.77
C GLU A 77 2.35 -16.62 -4.45
N SER A 78 2.39 -16.25 -3.18
CA SER A 78 2.09 -14.89 -2.74
C SER A 78 3.00 -13.87 -3.45
N VAL A 79 2.39 -12.91 -4.16
CA VAL A 79 3.11 -11.82 -4.83
C VAL A 79 3.64 -10.77 -3.85
N TRP A 80 3.24 -10.86 -2.58
CA TRP A 80 3.63 -9.94 -1.52
C TRP A 80 4.95 -10.34 -0.83
N ASP A 81 5.31 -11.63 -0.89
CA ASP A 81 6.40 -12.20 -0.10
C ASP A 81 7.71 -11.40 -0.22
N LYS A 82 8.23 -10.97 0.92
CA LYS A 82 9.49 -10.24 1.10
C LYS A 82 9.59 -8.86 0.43
N LYS A 83 8.53 -8.34 -0.19
CA LYS A 83 8.57 -6.99 -0.76
C LYS A 83 8.62 -5.93 0.34
N PRO A 84 9.63 -5.01 0.32
CA PRO A 84 9.64 -3.87 1.23
C PRO A 84 8.35 -3.08 1.14
N GLY A 85 7.70 -2.83 2.27
CA GLY A 85 6.41 -2.17 2.35
C GLY A 85 6.43 -0.83 3.09
N LEU A 86 5.69 0.15 2.59
CA LEU A 86 5.35 1.39 3.28
C LEU A 86 3.84 1.46 3.49
N VAL A 87 3.40 1.72 4.72
CA VAL A 87 1.98 1.92 5.04
C VAL A 87 1.72 3.38 5.39
N VAL A 88 0.86 4.02 4.61
CA VAL A 88 0.41 5.40 4.81
C VAL A 88 -1.10 5.40 5.00
N SER A 89 -1.58 5.91 6.12
CA SER A 89 -3.02 6.13 6.30
C SER A 89 -3.39 7.60 6.17
N VAL A 90 -4.54 7.87 5.57
CA VAL A 90 -5.02 9.23 5.26
C VAL A 90 -6.44 9.40 5.74
N SER A 91 -6.73 10.51 6.45
CA SER A 91 -8.07 10.79 6.95
C SER A 91 -8.32 12.30 7.07
N PRO A 92 -9.56 12.78 6.89
CA PRO A 92 -9.94 14.14 7.26
C PRO A 92 -9.96 14.35 8.78
N GLY A 93 -10.07 13.27 9.58
CA GLY A 93 -10.11 13.33 11.04
C GLY A 93 -8.74 13.32 11.71
N ALA A 94 -8.69 13.72 12.97
CA ALA A 94 -7.45 13.82 13.75
C ALA A 94 -6.82 12.46 14.09
N ILE A 95 -7.59 11.37 14.08
CA ILE A 95 -7.07 10.01 14.33
C ILE A 95 -6.26 9.48 13.14
N SER A 96 -6.32 10.16 11.99
CA SER A 96 -5.40 9.95 10.87
C SER A 96 -5.40 8.55 10.26
N GLY A 97 -6.49 7.78 10.43
CA GLY A 97 -6.58 6.40 9.93
C GLY A 97 -5.73 5.39 10.71
N PHE A 98 -5.46 5.67 11.98
CA PHE A 98 -4.65 4.81 12.86
C PHE A 98 -5.14 3.36 12.88
N GLY A 99 -6.46 3.11 13.00
CA GLY A 99 -7.02 1.75 13.02
C GLY A 99 -6.73 0.99 11.71
N ALA A 100 -6.95 1.62 10.56
CA ALA A 100 -6.66 1.01 9.27
C ALA A 100 -5.17 0.71 9.10
N ASN A 101 -4.29 1.63 9.51
CA ASN A 101 -2.85 1.44 9.43
C ASN A 101 -2.39 0.19 10.21
N HIS A 102 -2.86 0.05 11.46
CA HIS A 102 -2.49 -1.11 12.28
C HIS A 102 -3.12 -2.42 11.81
N HIS A 103 -4.37 -2.41 11.36
CA HIS A 103 -4.99 -3.60 10.78
C HIS A 103 -4.27 -4.06 9.50
N LEU A 104 -3.83 -3.11 8.69
CA LEU A 104 -3.04 -3.43 7.50
C LEU A 104 -1.71 -4.06 7.88
N ARG A 105 -0.96 -3.46 8.81
CA ARG A 105 0.32 -4.01 9.29
C ARG A 105 0.18 -5.43 9.82
N GLN A 106 -0.90 -5.74 10.56
CA GLN A 106 -1.16 -7.10 11.02
C GLN A 106 -1.31 -8.10 9.86
N SER A 107 -2.03 -7.72 8.80
CA SER A 107 -2.17 -8.55 7.59
C SER A 107 -0.82 -8.72 6.88
N LEU A 108 -0.04 -7.66 6.77
CA LEU A 108 1.27 -7.66 6.10
C LEU A 108 2.31 -8.52 6.83
N VAL A 109 2.22 -8.63 8.17
CA VAL A 109 3.05 -9.56 8.94
C VAL A 109 2.83 -11.00 8.48
N PHE A 110 1.57 -11.42 8.33
CA PHE A 110 1.25 -12.76 7.84
C PHE A 110 1.70 -12.99 6.39
N LEU A 111 1.62 -11.95 5.55
CA LEU A 111 2.04 -12.00 4.15
C LEU A 111 3.56 -11.89 3.95
N ASN A 112 4.33 -11.85 5.04
CA ASN A 112 5.78 -11.71 5.05
C ASN A 112 6.29 -10.46 4.31
N VAL A 113 5.54 -9.34 4.43
CA VAL A 113 5.93 -8.03 3.90
C VAL A 113 6.68 -7.28 5.00
N PRO A 114 8.00 -7.10 4.91
CA PRO A 114 8.73 -6.24 5.84
C PRO A 114 8.27 -4.79 5.66
N THR A 115 7.79 -4.16 6.72
CA THR A 115 7.25 -2.80 6.64
C THR A 115 8.15 -1.78 7.35
N LEU A 116 8.30 -0.59 6.75
CA LEU A 116 8.94 0.53 7.43
C LEU A 116 8.22 0.83 8.74
N GLN A 117 8.96 0.83 9.86
CA GLN A 117 8.40 1.08 11.19
C GLN A 117 8.38 2.58 11.52
N GLN A 118 9.43 3.31 11.18
CA GLN A 118 9.56 4.73 11.46
C GLN A 118 10.14 5.49 10.25
N PRO A 119 9.60 6.72 10.00
CA PRO A 119 8.48 7.35 10.71
C PRO A 119 7.14 6.67 10.42
N GLU A 120 6.23 6.68 11.40
CA GLU A 120 4.85 6.27 11.17
C GLU A 120 4.15 7.30 10.28
N ALA A 121 3.44 6.84 9.25
CA ALA A 121 2.82 7.71 8.26
C ALA A 121 1.30 7.81 8.45
N TYR A 122 0.89 8.62 9.41
CA TYR A 122 -0.51 8.96 9.70
C TYR A 122 -0.82 10.37 9.22
N ILE A 123 -1.57 10.51 8.13
CA ILE A 123 -1.92 11.80 7.53
C ILE A 123 -3.34 12.18 7.95
N GLY A 124 -3.44 12.95 9.03
CA GLY A 124 -4.72 13.48 9.52
C GLY A 124 -5.02 14.87 8.98
N GLY A 125 -6.30 15.26 9.06
CA GLY A 125 -6.72 16.60 8.63
C GLY A 125 -6.43 16.92 7.18
N ILE A 126 -6.46 15.90 6.29
CA ILE A 126 -6.01 16.02 4.89
C ILE A 126 -6.64 17.19 4.13
N THR A 127 -7.87 17.54 4.46
CA THR A 127 -8.58 18.70 3.86
C THR A 127 -7.88 20.02 4.11
N ASN A 128 -7.12 20.14 5.20
CA ASN A 128 -6.34 21.33 5.55
C ASN A 128 -4.93 21.30 4.95
N LEU A 129 -4.50 20.16 4.41
CA LEU A 129 -3.19 19.97 3.83
C LEU A 129 -3.19 20.09 2.30
N ILE A 130 -4.38 20.22 1.72
CA ILE A 130 -4.58 20.44 0.29
C ILE A 130 -4.99 21.90 0.08
N GLY A 131 -4.15 22.66 -0.59
CA GLY A 131 -4.40 24.04 -0.94
C GLY A 131 -5.17 24.19 -2.26
N GLU A 132 -5.12 25.38 -2.84
CA GLU A 132 -5.74 25.66 -4.12
C GLU A 132 -5.23 24.71 -5.23
N TYR A 133 -6.12 24.36 -6.14
CA TYR A 133 -5.86 23.45 -7.26
C TYR A 133 -5.38 22.04 -6.86
N GLY A 134 -5.69 21.59 -5.64
CA GLY A 134 -5.33 20.24 -5.17
C GLY A 134 -3.85 20.05 -4.83
N LYS A 135 -3.07 21.12 -4.74
CA LYS A 135 -1.65 21.03 -4.37
C LYS A 135 -1.50 20.87 -2.86
N ILE A 136 -0.58 20.00 -2.46
CA ILE A 136 -0.18 19.89 -1.05
C ILE A 136 0.50 21.18 -0.61
N ILE A 137 0.17 21.68 0.59
CA ILE A 137 0.82 22.88 1.16
C ILE A 137 2.30 22.61 1.48
N ASP A 138 3.16 23.63 1.28
CA ASP A 138 4.62 23.49 1.38
C ASP A 138 5.09 22.90 2.72
N GLY A 139 4.47 23.29 3.83
CA GLY A 139 4.82 22.76 5.16
C GLY A 139 4.60 21.23 5.31
N THR A 140 3.70 20.65 4.51
CA THR A 140 3.43 19.21 4.51
C THR A 140 4.41 18.45 3.62
N VAL A 141 4.91 19.06 2.55
CA VAL A 141 5.81 18.41 1.60
C VAL A 141 7.07 17.90 2.29
N GLY A 142 7.68 18.68 3.16
CA GLY A 142 8.87 18.28 3.92
C GLY A 142 8.65 17.03 4.79
N PHE A 143 7.48 16.93 5.43
CA PHE A 143 7.11 15.73 6.20
C PHE A 143 6.92 14.51 5.29
N LEU A 144 6.22 14.66 4.17
CA LEU A 144 6.04 13.59 3.21
C LEU A 144 7.38 13.14 2.60
N GLN A 145 8.29 14.09 2.34
CA GLN A 145 9.64 13.77 1.86
C GLN A 145 10.40 12.93 2.89
N SER A 146 10.35 13.27 4.16
CA SER A 146 11.05 12.49 5.20
C SER A 146 10.55 11.04 5.30
N ILE A 147 9.27 10.79 5.03
CA ILE A 147 8.72 9.42 4.96
C ILE A 147 9.27 8.68 3.74
N VAL A 148 9.30 9.35 2.58
CA VAL A 148 9.83 8.75 1.34
C VAL A 148 11.32 8.44 1.49
N ASP A 149 12.11 9.37 2.02
CA ASP A 149 13.55 9.18 2.23
C ASP A 149 13.84 7.98 3.16
N ALA A 150 13.08 7.87 4.25
CA ALA A 150 13.20 6.74 5.17
C ALA A 150 12.79 5.40 4.51
N TYR A 151 11.77 5.42 3.65
CA TYR A 151 11.37 4.23 2.91
C TYR A 151 12.43 3.82 1.87
N VAL A 152 12.99 4.77 1.14
CA VAL A 152 14.07 4.53 0.17
C VAL A 152 15.30 3.89 0.87
N ASP A 153 15.68 4.40 2.03
CA ASP A 153 16.76 3.85 2.82
C ASP A 153 16.46 2.42 3.32
N PHE A 154 15.23 2.20 3.80
CA PHE A 154 14.75 0.89 4.21
C PHE A 154 14.72 -0.11 3.03
N PHE A 155 14.19 0.30 1.89
CA PHE A 155 14.15 -0.48 0.66
C PHE A 155 15.55 -0.93 0.24
N ASN A 156 16.49 0.02 0.13
CA ASN A 156 17.86 -0.26 -0.28
C ASN A 156 18.57 -1.26 0.64
N ARG A 157 18.30 -1.22 1.95
CA ARG A 157 18.86 -2.20 2.90
C ARG A 157 18.33 -3.62 2.73
N LEU A 158 17.12 -3.77 2.21
CA LEU A 158 16.48 -5.09 2.05
C LEU A 158 16.74 -5.69 0.68
N THR A 159 17.09 -4.86 -0.30
CA THR A 159 17.32 -5.28 -1.71
C THR A 159 18.80 -5.27 -2.12
N ALA A 160 19.71 -4.89 -1.22
CA ALA A 160 21.16 -4.86 -1.44
C ALA A 160 21.79 -6.24 -1.54
#